data_a7072b5080d692157b3ea76c1cc492c7
#
_entry.id   a7072b5080d692157b3ea76c1cc492c7
#
_cell.length_a   1.000
_cell.length_b   1.000
_cell.length_c   1.000
_cell.angle_alpha   90.00
_cell.angle_beta   90.00
_cell.angle_gamma   90.00
#
_symmetry.space_group_name_H-M   'P 1'
#
loop_
_entity.id
_entity.type
_entity.pdbx_description
1 polymer ?
#
loop_
_entity_poly.entity_id
_entity_poly.type
_entity_poly.pdbx_seq_one_letter_code
_entity_poly.pdbx_strand_id
1 'polypeptide(L)'
;MAETPEKRGLEIAREADRRDQGFGNSTVELEMILKNSQGQTSNRELRMLTLEVPEETAGDKALIIFDRPGDIRGTALLTYTRITEPDDQWLYLPALKRTKRISSRNKSGPFVGSEFAYEDLASQELAKYTYRFVGEELCDNVACYKMERFPIYEGSCYSRQMTWIDKEAYRLRKIVSYDRKGSLLKTLSFKDYRQYLGTYWRAHDLTMENDQTGKSTRLLAKSYQFRTALNEADFERGALGRLR
;
A
#
# COMPACT_ATOMS: atom_id res chain seq x y z
N MET A 1 -8.93 32.68 14.19
CA MET A 1 -9.57 31.42 14.62
C MET A 1 -8.50 30.36 14.73
N ALA A 2 -8.45 29.59 15.80
CA ALA A 2 -7.51 28.49 15.94
C ALA A 2 -7.81 27.43 14.85
N GLU A 3 -6.77 26.84 14.27
CA GLU A 3 -6.88 25.76 13.28
C GLU A 3 -7.51 24.52 13.94
N THR A 4 -8.51 23.90 13.29
CA THR A 4 -9.12 22.68 13.83
C THR A 4 -8.21 21.47 13.60
N PRO A 5 -8.27 20.43 14.49
CA PRO A 5 -7.50 19.21 14.30
C PRO A 5 -7.75 18.52 12.95
N GLU A 6 -8.97 18.61 12.45
CA GLU A 6 -9.36 18.03 11.14
C GLU A 6 -8.67 18.77 9.98
N LYS A 7 -8.71 20.11 10.03
CA LYS A 7 -8.04 20.94 9.01
C LYS A 7 -6.55 20.69 9.02
N ARG A 8 -5.92 20.69 10.20
CA ARG A 8 -4.49 20.40 10.35
C ARG A 8 -4.12 19.01 9.85
N GLY A 9 -4.91 17.99 10.19
CA GLY A 9 -4.70 16.61 9.70
C GLY A 9 -4.76 16.51 8.19
N LEU A 10 -5.75 17.16 7.57
CA LEU A 10 -5.88 17.18 6.11
C LEU A 10 -4.71 17.92 5.43
N GLU A 11 -4.23 19.02 6.00
CA GLU A 11 -3.08 19.75 5.44
C GLU A 11 -1.79 18.93 5.48
N ILE A 12 -1.55 18.20 6.57
CA ILE A 12 -0.39 17.29 6.67
C ILE A 12 -0.50 16.17 5.62
N ALA A 13 -1.68 15.56 5.48
CA ALA A 13 -1.92 14.52 4.50
C ALA A 13 -1.73 15.02 3.05
N ARG A 14 -2.23 16.21 2.73
CA ARG A 14 -2.04 16.85 1.41
C ARG A 14 -0.59 17.14 1.09
N GLU A 15 0.17 17.60 2.08
CA GLU A 15 1.58 17.89 1.86
C GLU A 15 2.38 16.60 1.63
N ALA A 16 2.06 15.51 2.35
CA ALA A 16 2.67 14.21 2.13
C ALA A 16 2.37 13.68 0.72
N ASP A 17 1.12 13.76 0.29
CA ASP A 17 0.65 13.36 -1.04
C ASP A 17 1.32 14.18 -2.15
N ARG A 18 1.30 15.51 -2.04
CA ARG A 18 1.93 16.42 -2.99
C ARG A 18 3.42 16.13 -3.23
N ARG A 19 4.13 15.71 -2.19
CA ARG A 19 5.57 15.37 -2.29
C ARG A 19 5.83 14.05 -2.99
N ASP A 20 4.83 13.20 -3.10
CA ASP A 20 4.94 11.90 -3.75
C ASP A 20 4.45 11.89 -5.21
N GLN A 21 3.81 12.96 -5.67
CA GLN A 21 3.31 13.10 -7.04
C GLN A 21 4.39 13.52 -8.04
N GLY A 22 4.24 13.07 -9.30
CA GLY A 22 5.09 13.43 -10.44
C GLY A 22 6.25 12.46 -10.68
N PHE A 23 6.24 11.28 -10.07
CA PHE A 23 7.27 10.25 -10.31
C PHE A 23 7.09 9.55 -11.68
N GLY A 24 5.88 9.55 -12.25
CA GLY A 24 5.49 8.99 -13.55
C GLY A 24 5.23 7.50 -13.47
N ASN A 25 6.26 6.68 -13.42
CA ASN A 25 6.14 5.25 -13.21
C ASN A 25 7.34 4.68 -12.44
N SER A 26 7.14 3.50 -11.87
CA SER A 26 8.20 2.77 -11.20
C SER A 26 8.05 1.25 -11.32
N THR A 27 9.18 0.56 -11.25
CA THR A 27 9.25 -0.89 -11.07
C THR A 27 10.10 -1.19 -9.84
N VAL A 28 9.61 -2.05 -8.97
CA VAL A 28 10.34 -2.53 -7.79
C VAL A 28 10.37 -4.05 -7.75
N GLU A 29 11.54 -4.62 -7.50
CA GLU A 29 11.73 -6.03 -7.17
C GLU A 29 11.66 -6.20 -5.67
N LEU A 30 10.84 -7.12 -5.20
CA LEU A 30 10.54 -7.32 -3.80
C LEU A 30 10.78 -8.77 -3.39
N GLU A 31 11.31 -8.96 -2.19
CA GLU A 31 11.21 -10.20 -1.44
C GLU A 31 10.12 -10.06 -0.40
N MET A 32 9.17 -11.00 -0.39
CA MET A 32 8.10 -11.08 0.61
C MET A 32 8.39 -12.26 1.54
N ILE A 33 8.59 -11.97 2.82
CA ILE A 33 8.84 -12.96 3.86
C ILE A 33 7.59 -13.06 4.73
N LEU A 34 6.93 -14.22 4.68
CA LEU A 34 5.77 -14.52 5.52
C LEU A 34 6.24 -15.28 6.75
N LYS A 35 5.78 -14.87 7.94
CA LYS A 35 6.10 -15.53 9.21
C LYS A 35 4.80 -15.91 9.92
N ASN A 36 4.64 -17.18 10.27
CA ASN A 36 3.49 -17.64 11.05
C ASN A 36 3.69 -17.40 12.55
N SER A 37 2.65 -17.66 13.35
CA SER A 37 2.69 -17.49 14.81
C SER A 37 3.70 -18.37 15.53
N GLN A 38 4.17 -19.47 14.91
CA GLN A 38 5.22 -20.36 15.43
C GLN A 38 6.64 -19.92 15.02
N GLY A 39 6.76 -18.81 14.26
CA GLY A 39 8.04 -18.30 13.81
C GLY A 39 8.59 -18.93 12.51
N GLN A 40 7.87 -19.88 11.90
CA GLN A 40 8.27 -20.47 10.62
C GLN A 40 8.07 -19.46 9.51
N THR A 41 9.01 -19.42 8.56
CA THR A 41 9.02 -18.47 7.46
C THR A 41 8.86 -19.14 6.10
N SER A 42 8.27 -18.43 5.16
CA SER A 42 8.29 -18.75 3.74
C SER A 42 8.56 -17.49 2.91
N ASN A 43 9.36 -17.64 1.86
CA ASN A 43 9.81 -16.52 1.04
C ASN A 43 9.17 -16.57 -0.34
N ARG A 44 8.91 -15.38 -0.89
CA ARG A 44 8.42 -15.18 -2.25
C ARG A 44 9.18 -14.05 -2.91
N GLU A 45 9.36 -14.15 -4.21
CA GLU A 45 9.89 -13.05 -5.03
C GLU A 45 8.77 -12.53 -5.90
N LEU A 46 8.65 -11.22 -5.98
CA LEU A 46 7.64 -10.54 -6.76
C LEU A 46 8.18 -9.20 -7.26
N ARG A 47 7.55 -8.70 -8.29
CA ARG A 47 7.79 -7.34 -8.78
C ARG A 47 6.48 -6.57 -8.76
N MET A 48 6.60 -5.29 -8.47
CA MET A 48 5.48 -4.36 -8.51
C MET A 48 5.79 -3.25 -9.50
N LEU A 49 4.86 -3.02 -10.41
CA LEU A 49 4.88 -1.97 -11.40
C LEU A 49 3.80 -0.96 -11.00
N THR A 50 4.15 0.32 -11.04
CA THR A 50 3.19 1.41 -10.76
C THR A 50 3.24 2.42 -11.90
N LEU A 51 2.08 2.85 -12.34
CA LEU A 51 1.90 3.93 -13.31
C LEU A 51 1.06 5.02 -12.68
N GLU A 52 1.65 6.19 -12.56
CA GLU A 52 0.95 7.39 -12.11
C GLU A 52 0.03 7.88 -13.23
N VAL A 53 -1.23 8.12 -12.89
CA VAL A 53 -2.25 8.60 -13.83
C VAL A 53 -2.59 10.04 -13.46
N PRO A 54 -2.20 11.03 -14.28
CA PRO A 54 -2.36 12.45 -13.97
C PRO A 54 -3.80 12.98 -14.13
N GLU A 55 -4.78 12.10 -14.32
CA GLU A 55 -6.17 12.50 -14.48
C GLU A 55 -6.85 12.72 -13.11
N GLU A 56 -7.58 13.82 -12.96
CA GLU A 56 -8.29 14.18 -11.71
C GLU A 56 -9.36 13.16 -11.28
N THR A 57 -9.82 12.31 -12.18
CA THR A 57 -10.90 11.32 -11.92
C THR A 57 -10.40 9.88 -11.78
N ALA A 58 -9.16 9.62 -12.13
CA ALA A 58 -8.55 8.31 -12.08
C ALA A 58 -7.31 8.33 -11.18
N GLY A 59 -7.20 7.35 -10.29
CA GLY A 59 -5.99 7.15 -9.50
C GLY A 59 -4.99 6.24 -10.22
N ASP A 60 -3.88 5.99 -9.58
CA ASP A 60 -2.78 5.21 -10.12
C ASP A 60 -3.14 3.77 -10.47
N LYS A 61 -2.38 3.19 -11.37
CA LYS A 61 -2.45 1.76 -11.69
C LYS A 61 -1.26 1.03 -11.07
N ALA A 62 -1.53 -0.13 -10.50
CA ALA A 62 -0.49 -1.00 -9.95
C ALA A 62 -0.67 -2.44 -10.46
N LEU A 63 0.45 -3.10 -10.74
CA LEU A 63 0.48 -4.50 -11.13
C LEU A 63 1.55 -5.23 -10.31
N ILE A 64 1.12 -6.18 -9.48
CA ILE A 64 2.01 -7.03 -8.69
C ILE A 64 2.05 -8.40 -9.36
N ILE A 65 3.26 -8.96 -9.58
CA ILE A 65 3.47 -10.24 -10.25
C ILE A 65 4.40 -11.09 -9.40
N PHE A 66 4.00 -12.32 -9.06
CA PHE A 66 4.85 -13.28 -8.37
C PHE A 66 5.77 -13.99 -9.36
N ASP A 67 7.08 -13.98 -9.07
CA ASP A 67 8.10 -14.65 -9.85
C ASP A 67 8.53 -15.99 -9.21
N ARG A 68 8.44 -16.11 -7.86
CA ARG A 68 8.74 -17.33 -7.08
C ARG A 68 7.87 -17.42 -5.83
N PRO A 69 7.63 -18.63 -5.31
CA PRO A 69 8.01 -19.96 -5.84
C PRO A 69 7.17 -20.38 -7.07
N GLY A 70 7.52 -21.53 -7.66
CA GLY A 70 6.95 -21.99 -8.92
C GLY A 70 5.44 -22.24 -8.90
N ASP A 71 4.87 -22.65 -7.78
CA ASP A 71 3.44 -22.92 -7.57
C ASP A 71 2.55 -21.67 -7.67
N ILE A 72 3.09 -20.48 -7.36
CA ILE A 72 2.39 -19.20 -7.49
C ILE A 72 2.95 -18.30 -8.59
N ARG A 73 3.99 -18.76 -9.30
CA ARG A 73 4.62 -17.97 -10.37
C ARG A 73 3.59 -17.53 -11.42
N GLY A 74 3.64 -16.23 -11.77
CA GLY A 74 2.71 -15.59 -12.70
C GLY A 74 1.35 -15.26 -12.09
N THR A 75 1.11 -15.56 -10.79
CA THR A 75 -0.03 -14.97 -10.07
C THR A 75 0.15 -13.46 -10.08
N ALA A 76 -0.88 -12.73 -10.50
CA ALA A 76 -0.79 -11.28 -10.64
C ALA A 76 -2.02 -10.57 -10.08
N LEU A 77 -1.80 -9.45 -9.41
CA LEU A 77 -2.84 -8.54 -8.95
C LEU A 77 -2.73 -7.23 -9.74
N LEU A 78 -3.76 -6.93 -10.51
CA LEU A 78 -3.93 -5.63 -11.17
C LEU A 78 -4.88 -4.78 -10.34
N THR A 79 -4.47 -3.56 -10.05
CA THR A 79 -5.26 -2.55 -9.31
C THR A 79 -5.39 -1.31 -10.16
N TYR A 80 -6.62 -0.81 -10.33
CA TYR A 80 -6.91 0.54 -10.76
C TYR A 80 -7.46 1.29 -9.56
N THR A 81 -6.66 2.17 -9.02
CA THR A 81 -7.09 3.04 -7.92
C THR A 81 -8.14 4.01 -8.43
N ARG A 82 -9.14 4.30 -7.61
CA ARG A 82 -10.17 5.30 -7.87
C ARG A 82 -10.08 6.38 -6.81
N ILE A 83 -10.29 7.63 -7.19
CA ILE A 83 -10.16 8.77 -6.27
C ILE A 83 -11.17 8.71 -5.13
N THR A 84 -12.44 8.45 -5.42
CA THR A 84 -13.53 8.40 -4.43
C THR A 84 -14.21 7.04 -4.35
N GLU A 85 -14.30 6.35 -5.49
CA GLU A 85 -14.96 5.06 -5.61
C GLU A 85 -14.09 3.91 -5.05
N PRO A 86 -14.67 2.75 -4.76
CA PRO A 86 -13.89 1.55 -4.46
C PRO A 86 -13.00 1.15 -5.64
N ASP A 87 -11.72 0.83 -5.39
CA ASP A 87 -10.76 0.42 -6.41
C ASP A 87 -11.23 -0.80 -7.20
N ASP A 88 -10.84 -0.87 -8.46
CA ASP A 88 -10.99 -2.07 -9.26
C ASP A 88 -9.76 -2.95 -9.14
N GLN A 89 -9.95 -4.19 -8.69
CA GLN A 89 -8.86 -5.14 -8.52
C GLN A 89 -9.18 -6.48 -9.18
N TRP A 90 -8.19 -7.03 -9.89
CA TRP A 90 -8.30 -8.33 -10.56
C TRP A 90 -7.10 -9.20 -10.20
N LEU A 91 -7.37 -10.39 -9.67
CA LEU A 91 -6.37 -11.41 -9.39
C LEU A 91 -6.37 -12.44 -10.52
N TYR A 92 -5.24 -12.57 -11.20
CA TYR A 92 -4.99 -13.63 -12.17
C TYR A 92 -4.34 -14.83 -11.46
N LEU A 93 -4.90 -16.02 -11.72
CA LEU A 93 -4.43 -17.29 -11.19
C LEU A 93 -3.98 -18.19 -12.35
N PRO A 94 -2.66 -18.36 -12.61
CA PRO A 94 -2.13 -19.11 -13.75
C PRO A 94 -2.57 -20.56 -13.76
N ALA A 95 -2.58 -21.23 -12.61
CA ALA A 95 -3.01 -22.62 -12.48
C ALA A 95 -4.44 -22.86 -12.98
N LEU A 96 -5.31 -21.84 -12.86
CA LEU A 96 -6.70 -21.88 -13.32
C LEU A 96 -6.90 -21.19 -14.66
N LYS A 97 -5.87 -20.52 -15.20
CA LYS A 97 -5.95 -19.62 -16.38
C LYS A 97 -7.14 -18.64 -16.29
N ARG A 98 -7.42 -18.12 -15.09
CA ARG A 98 -8.59 -17.28 -14.83
C ARG A 98 -8.21 -16.00 -14.12
N THR A 99 -8.86 -14.91 -14.54
CA THR A 99 -8.87 -13.64 -13.85
C THR A 99 -10.15 -13.51 -13.01
N LYS A 100 -9.99 -13.28 -11.71
CA LYS A 100 -11.09 -13.08 -10.76
C LYS A 100 -11.11 -11.62 -10.31
N ARG A 101 -12.25 -10.93 -10.43
CA ARG A 101 -12.43 -9.61 -9.84
C ARG A 101 -12.54 -9.75 -8.31
N ILE A 102 -11.80 -8.93 -7.59
CA ILE A 102 -11.91 -8.82 -6.13
C ILE A 102 -13.06 -7.86 -5.84
N SER A 103 -14.15 -8.37 -5.27
CA SER A 103 -15.28 -7.54 -4.87
C SER A 103 -14.94 -6.68 -3.66
N SER A 104 -15.63 -5.56 -3.46
CA SER A 104 -15.43 -4.67 -2.30
C SER A 104 -15.53 -5.41 -0.97
N ARG A 105 -16.40 -6.43 -0.87
CA ARG A 105 -16.53 -7.27 0.33
C ARG A 105 -15.32 -8.16 0.62
N ASN A 106 -14.51 -8.47 -0.41
CA ASN A 106 -13.35 -9.36 -0.29
C ASN A 106 -12.02 -8.61 -0.19
N LYS A 107 -12.02 -7.27 -0.21
CA LYS A 107 -10.80 -6.45 -0.09
C LYS A 107 -10.12 -6.60 1.26
N SER A 108 -10.85 -6.99 2.30
CA SER A 108 -10.32 -7.31 3.62
C SER A 108 -9.60 -8.67 3.69
N GLY A 109 -9.71 -9.50 2.65
CA GLY A 109 -9.06 -10.80 2.60
C GLY A 109 -7.53 -10.67 2.47
N PRO A 110 -6.78 -11.70 2.94
CA PRO A 110 -5.33 -11.70 2.87
C PRO A 110 -4.86 -11.85 1.42
N PHE A 111 -3.95 -10.98 0.99
CA PHE A 111 -3.34 -11.07 -0.33
C PHE A 111 -2.42 -12.29 -0.43
N VAL A 112 -2.85 -13.30 -1.15
CA VAL A 112 -2.11 -14.55 -1.39
C VAL A 112 -1.51 -15.13 -0.09
N GLY A 113 -2.28 -15.06 1.02
CA GLY A 113 -1.89 -15.59 2.34
C GLY A 113 -0.90 -14.73 3.13
N SER A 114 -0.62 -13.50 2.71
CA SER A 114 0.15 -12.51 3.47
C SER A 114 -0.73 -11.79 4.50
N GLU A 115 -0.12 -11.00 5.39
CA GLU A 115 -0.85 -10.13 6.33
C GLU A 115 -1.29 -8.80 5.68
N PHE A 116 -0.88 -8.53 4.43
CA PHE A 116 -1.45 -7.44 3.63
C PHE A 116 -2.84 -7.85 3.12
N ALA A 117 -3.83 -6.98 3.31
CA ALA A 117 -5.12 -7.10 2.65
C ALA A 117 -5.03 -6.55 1.22
N TYR A 118 -5.96 -6.93 0.35
CA TYR A 118 -6.04 -6.32 -0.99
C TYR A 118 -6.18 -4.79 -0.93
N GLU A 119 -6.84 -4.28 0.10
CA GLU A 119 -6.99 -2.84 0.38
C GLU A 119 -5.65 -2.14 0.65
N ASP A 120 -4.70 -2.81 1.28
CA ASP A 120 -3.38 -2.24 1.61
C ASP A 120 -2.46 -2.06 0.39
N LEU A 121 -2.80 -2.68 -0.74
CA LEU A 121 -1.99 -2.72 -1.96
C LEU A 121 -2.46 -1.73 -3.03
N ALA A 122 -3.43 -0.87 -2.70
CA ALA A 122 -3.89 0.22 -3.54
C ALA A 122 -3.26 1.54 -3.09
N SER A 123 -3.13 2.50 -4.01
CA SER A 123 -2.72 3.86 -3.67
C SER A 123 -3.70 4.49 -2.67
N GLN A 124 -3.17 5.29 -1.77
CA GLN A 124 -3.93 5.89 -0.66
C GLN A 124 -4.44 7.26 -1.07
N GLU A 125 -5.61 7.31 -1.71
CA GLU A 125 -6.20 8.56 -2.18
C GLU A 125 -6.72 9.43 -1.02
N LEU A 126 -6.37 10.71 -1.03
CA LEU A 126 -6.78 11.65 0.02
C LEU A 126 -8.29 11.71 0.23
N ALA A 127 -9.05 11.70 -0.86
CA ALA A 127 -10.51 11.81 -0.83
C ALA A 127 -11.22 10.60 -0.23
N LYS A 128 -10.51 9.49 0.00
CA LYS A 128 -11.06 8.28 0.63
C LYS A 128 -11.09 8.32 2.14
N TYR A 129 -10.53 9.37 2.76
CA TYR A 129 -10.42 9.45 4.21
C TYR A 129 -10.81 10.83 4.73
N THR A 130 -11.31 10.86 5.96
CA THR A 130 -11.25 12.06 6.79
C THR A 130 -10.05 11.96 7.73
N TYR A 131 -9.52 13.09 8.14
CA TYR A 131 -8.27 13.19 8.89
C TYR A 131 -8.47 13.97 10.18
N ARG A 132 -7.70 13.63 11.22
CA ARG A 132 -7.64 14.38 12.46
C ARG A 132 -6.21 14.38 13.00
N PHE A 133 -5.63 15.54 13.18
CA PHE A 133 -4.36 15.68 13.89
C PHE A 133 -4.54 15.36 15.35
N VAL A 134 -3.66 14.53 15.91
CA VAL A 134 -3.72 14.08 17.32
C VAL A 134 -2.62 14.76 18.15
N GLY A 135 -1.44 14.95 17.53
CA GLY A 135 -0.30 15.53 18.22
C GLY A 135 1.01 15.24 17.51
N GLU A 136 2.10 15.43 18.22
CA GLU A 136 3.45 15.15 17.75
C GLU A 136 4.12 14.21 18.74
N GLU A 137 4.85 13.24 18.22
CA GLU A 137 5.66 12.33 19.05
C GLU A 137 6.88 11.80 18.26
N LEU A 138 7.82 11.20 18.95
CA LEU A 138 8.95 10.52 18.32
C LEU A 138 8.51 9.15 17.79
N CYS A 139 8.89 8.83 16.56
CA CYS A 139 8.74 7.54 15.94
C CYS A 139 10.13 7.07 15.47
N ASP A 140 10.69 6.06 16.14
CA ASP A 140 12.08 5.61 15.92
C ASP A 140 13.10 6.78 15.97
N ASN A 141 13.01 7.63 17.00
CA ASN A 141 13.83 8.84 17.22
C ASN A 141 13.66 9.95 16.17
N VAL A 142 12.65 9.88 15.31
CA VAL A 142 12.31 10.90 14.33
C VAL A 142 11.05 11.63 14.78
N ALA A 143 11.06 12.98 14.76
CA ALA A 143 9.89 13.78 15.09
C ALA A 143 8.79 13.57 14.05
N CYS A 144 7.60 13.15 14.48
CA CYS A 144 6.48 12.81 13.64
C CYS A 144 5.21 13.58 14.00
N TYR A 145 4.41 13.87 13.00
CA TYR A 145 2.99 14.15 13.16
C TYR A 145 2.25 12.84 13.41
N LYS A 146 1.44 12.80 14.45
CA LYS A 146 0.52 11.70 14.74
C LYS A 146 -0.89 12.11 14.33
N MET A 147 -1.50 11.31 13.48
CA MET A 147 -2.83 11.59 12.93
C MET A 147 -3.72 10.37 12.99
N GLU A 148 -5.01 10.58 13.11
CA GLU A 148 -6.02 9.58 12.78
C GLU A 148 -6.55 9.84 11.37
N ARG A 149 -6.85 8.74 10.65
CA ARG A 149 -7.62 8.78 9.42
C ARG A 149 -8.75 7.75 9.48
N PHE A 150 -9.89 8.13 8.92
CA PHE A 150 -11.09 7.31 8.92
C PHE A 150 -11.51 7.06 7.48
N PRO A 151 -11.53 5.79 7.02
CA PRO A 151 -12.03 5.46 5.69
C PRO A 151 -13.49 5.87 5.55
N ILE A 152 -13.85 6.54 4.45
CA ILE A 152 -15.22 6.96 4.14
C ILE A 152 -15.79 6.23 2.92
N TYR A 153 -15.02 5.34 2.29
CA TYR A 153 -15.47 4.50 1.20
C TYR A 153 -16.04 3.16 1.70
N GLU A 154 -16.95 2.59 0.93
CA GLU A 154 -17.61 1.35 1.27
C GLU A 154 -16.65 0.15 1.21
N GLY A 155 -16.77 -0.74 2.18
CA GLY A 155 -16.07 -2.03 2.20
C GLY A 155 -14.69 -2.04 2.83
N SER A 156 -14.22 -0.93 3.41
CA SER A 156 -12.96 -0.94 4.17
C SER A 156 -12.99 -1.97 5.30
N CYS A 157 -11.87 -2.65 5.52
CA CYS A 157 -11.69 -3.54 6.65
C CYS A 157 -11.34 -2.81 7.95
N TYR A 158 -11.08 -1.51 7.86
CA TYR A 158 -10.67 -0.70 9.00
C TYR A 158 -11.79 0.24 9.43
N SER A 159 -11.95 0.39 10.76
CA SER A 159 -12.77 1.44 11.35
C SER A 159 -12.01 2.77 11.39
N ARG A 160 -10.71 2.70 11.66
CA ARG A 160 -9.78 3.83 11.68
C ARG A 160 -8.34 3.36 11.56
N GLN A 161 -7.46 4.30 11.24
CA GLN A 161 -6.02 4.07 11.26
C GLN A 161 -5.32 5.23 11.96
N MET A 162 -4.34 4.91 12.81
CA MET A 162 -3.41 5.90 13.36
C MET A 162 -2.16 5.91 12.51
N THR A 163 -1.71 7.08 12.05
CA THR A 163 -0.56 7.24 11.17
C THR A 163 0.49 8.14 11.77
N TRP A 164 1.75 7.83 11.51
CA TRP A 164 2.90 8.65 11.89
C TRP A 164 3.65 9.08 10.63
N ILE A 165 3.74 10.38 10.41
CA ILE A 165 4.40 10.99 9.25
C ILE A 165 5.54 11.86 9.77
N ASP A 166 6.78 11.64 9.30
CA ASP A 166 7.91 12.46 9.76
C ASP A 166 7.77 13.92 9.31
N LYS A 167 8.25 14.82 10.17
CA LYS A 167 8.10 16.26 9.97
C LYS A 167 9.06 16.85 8.94
N GLU A 168 10.15 16.14 8.62
CA GLU A 168 11.19 16.63 7.73
C GLU A 168 10.81 16.43 6.26
N ALA A 169 10.53 15.19 5.88
CA ALA A 169 10.27 14.81 4.49
C ALA A 169 8.84 14.33 4.24
N TYR A 170 7.97 14.35 5.27
CA TYR A 170 6.59 13.89 5.22
C TYR A 170 6.45 12.41 4.81
N ARG A 171 7.44 11.57 5.19
CA ARG A 171 7.42 10.14 4.93
C ARG A 171 6.57 9.42 5.98
N LEU A 172 5.79 8.48 5.52
CA LEU A 172 4.98 7.61 6.38
C LEU A 172 5.89 6.63 7.13
N ARG A 173 5.90 6.67 8.47
CA ARG A 173 6.76 5.84 9.33
C ARG A 173 6.04 4.62 9.89
N LYS A 174 4.77 4.79 10.22
CA LYS A 174 3.96 3.74 10.83
C LYS A 174 2.47 3.95 10.56
N ILE A 175 1.74 2.85 10.40
CA ILE A 175 0.27 2.81 10.40
C ILE A 175 -0.15 1.75 11.41
N VAL A 176 -1.03 2.12 12.34
CA VAL A 176 -1.73 1.18 13.24
C VAL A 176 -3.19 1.14 12.83
N SER A 177 -3.66 -0.03 12.44
CA SER A 177 -5.00 -0.24 11.90
C SER A 177 -5.90 -0.95 12.92
N TYR A 178 -7.13 -0.47 13.01
CA TYR A 178 -8.16 -1.00 13.90
C TYR A 178 -9.26 -1.65 13.06
N ASP A 179 -9.72 -2.83 13.49
CA ASP A 179 -10.79 -3.56 12.82
C ASP A 179 -12.16 -2.85 12.95
N ARG A 180 -13.19 -3.40 12.32
CA ARG A 180 -14.54 -2.86 12.35
C ARG A 180 -15.17 -2.82 13.75
N LYS A 181 -14.64 -3.58 14.69
CA LYS A 181 -15.05 -3.58 16.11
C LYS A 181 -14.26 -2.56 16.94
N GLY A 182 -13.30 -1.86 16.33
CA GLY A 182 -12.42 -0.91 16.99
C GLY A 182 -11.25 -1.54 17.74
N SER A 183 -11.02 -2.85 17.59
CA SER A 183 -9.87 -3.54 18.20
C SER A 183 -8.62 -3.36 17.34
N LEU A 184 -7.45 -3.30 17.99
CA LEU A 184 -6.16 -3.30 17.31
C LEU A 184 -6.07 -4.54 16.42
N LEU A 185 -5.79 -4.34 15.14
CA LEU A 185 -5.73 -5.42 14.16
C LEU A 185 -4.30 -5.68 13.72
N LYS A 186 -3.63 -4.66 13.19
CA LYS A 186 -2.28 -4.81 12.64
C LYS A 186 -1.53 -3.49 12.59
N THR A 187 -0.22 -3.61 12.58
CA THR A 187 0.74 -2.51 12.53
C THR A 187 1.63 -2.66 11.31
N LEU A 188 1.72 -1.62 10.48
CA LEU A 188 2.64 -1.53 9.34
C LEU A 188 3.73 -0.51 9.65
N SER A 189 4.97 -0.94 9.60
CA SER A 189 6.17 -0.10 9.78
C SER A 189 6.91 0.09 8.47
N PHE A 190 7.50 1.28 8.27
CA PHE A 190 8.27 1.67 7.08
C PHE A 190 9.68 2.09 7.50
N LYS A 191 10.69 1.42 6.96
CA LYS A 191 12.11 1.64 7.32
C LYS A 191 13.00 1.67 6.07
N ASP A 192 14.27 2.01 6.25
CA ASP A 192 15.29 2.06 5.18
C ASP A 192 14.82 2.92 4.00
N TYR A 193 14.48 4.18 4.28
CA TYR A 193 14.07 5.13 3.26
C TYR A 193 15.26 5.57 2.41
N ARG A 194 15.11 5.50 1.09
CA ARG A 194 16.07 5.99 0.11
C ARG A 194 15.41 7.00 -0.82
N GLN A 195 16.18 8.00 -1.23
CA GLN A 195 15.70 9.06 -2.11
C GLN A 195 16.02 8.74 -3.56
N TYR A 196 15.04 8.96 -4.44
CA TYR A 196 15.14 8.74 -5.88
C TYR A 196 14.81 10.02 -6.64
N LEU A 197 15.45 10.20 -7.79
CA LEU A 197 15.30 11.38 -8.64
C LEU A 197 15.47 12.72 -7.88
N GLY A 198 16.20 12.70 -6.76
CA GLY A 198 16.40 13.86 -5.89
C GLY A 198 15.17 14.33 -5.12
N THR A 199 14.02 13.65 -5.25
CA THR A 199 12.73 14.10 -4.72
C THR A 199 11.98 13.00 -3.96
N TYR A 200 11.82 11.83 -4.57
CA TYR A 200 10.89 10.80 -4.09
C TYR A 200 11.53 9.87 -3.09
N TRP A 201 10.88 9.68 -1.94
CA TRP A 201 11.34 8.76 -0.90
C TRP A 201 10.61 7.43 -1.01
N ARG A 202 11.33 6.31 -0.96
CA ARG A 202 10.77 4.96 -0.94
C ARG A 202 11.35 4.16 0.22
N ALA A 203 10.46 3.56 1.02
CA ALA A 203 10.86 2.62 2.04
C ALA A 203 11.32 1.30 1.39
N HIS A 204 12.46 0.78 1.84
CA HIS A 204 12.99 -0.51 1.36
C HIS A 204 12.62 -1.67 2.28
N ASP A 205 12.08 -1.40 3.45
CA ASP A 205 11.67 -2.39 4.44
C ASP A 205 10.30 -2.02 4.99
N LEU A 206 9.29 -2.80 4.62
CA LEU A 206 7.93 -2.68 5.10
C LEU A 206 7.58 -3.94 5.88
N THR A 207 7.19 -3.79 7.15
CA THR A 207 6.79 -4.92 7.99
C THR A 207 5.36 -4.74 8.47
N MET A 208 4.47 -5.65 8.07
CA MET A 208 3.11 -5.77 8.57
C MET A 208 3.08 -6.84 9.66
N GLU A 209 2.71 -6.46 10.87
CA GLU A 209 2.50 -7.36 12.00
C GLU A 209 1.02 -7.43 12.31
N ASN A 210 0.48 -8.63 12.43
CA ASN A 210 -0.91 -8.84 12.82
C ASN A 210 -0.97 -9.05 14.33
N ASP A 211 -1.46 -8.03 15.03
CA ASP A 211 -1.51 -7.98 16.49
C ASP A 211 -2.50 -8.99 17.09
N GLN A 212 -3.47 -9.49 16.31
CA GLN A 212 -4.45 -10.48 16.77
C GLN A 212 -3.98 -11.92 16.58
N THR A 213 -3.14 -12.19 15.55
CA THR A 213 -2.72 -13.55 15.20
C THR A 213 -1.26 -13.86 15.51
N GLY A 214 -0.44 -12.83 15.75
CA GLY A 214 1.01 -12.96 15.92
C GLY A 214 1.76 -13.32 14.64
N LYS A 215 1.11 -13.23 13.47
CA LYS A 215 1.73 -13.44 12.16
C LYS A 215 2.30 -12.13 11.63
N SER A 216 3.26 -12.22 10.72
CA SER A 216 3.78 -11.04 10.06
C SER A 216 4.12 -11.30 8.59
N THR A 217 4.21 -10.22 7.82
CA THR A 217 4.73 -10.22 6.46
C THR A 217 5.66 -9.04 6.28
N ARG A 218 6.88 -9.30 5.80
CA ARG A 218 7.89 -8.28 5.50
C ARG A 218 8.11 -8.20 4.00
N LEU A 219 8.11 -6.99 3.45
CA LEU A 219 8.46 -6.70 2.07
C LEU A 219 9.81 -5.98 2.07
N LEU A 220 10.79 -6.58 1.40
CA LEU A 220 12.12 -6.01 1.23
C LEU A 220 12.32 -5.63 -0.23
N ALA A 221 12.52 -4.33 -0.50
CA ALA A 221 12.84 -3.87 -1.84
C ALA A 221 14.31 -4.13 -2.17
N LYS A 222 14.54 -4.93 -3.23
CA LYS A 222 15.88 -5.21 -3.76
C LYS A 222 16.36 -4.09 -4.68
N SER A 223 15.46 -3.62 -5.55
CA SER A 223 15.76 -2.55 -6.51
C SER A 223 14.53 -1.70 -6.76
N TYR A 224 14.74 -0.39 -6.99
CA TYR A 224 13.73 0.53 -7.50
C TYR A 224 14.23 1.16 -8.80
N GLN A 225 13.39 1.17 -9.83
CA GLN A 225 13.64 1.85 -11.09
C GLN A 225 12.45 2.77 -11.38
N PHE A 226 12.75 4.01 -11.74
CA PHE A 226 11.76 5.03 -12.07
C PHE A 226 11.84 5.41 -13.54
N ARG A 227 10.73 5.91 -14.08
CA ARG A 227 10.63 6.40 -15.47
C ARG A 227 11.12 5.35 -16.47
N THR A 228 10.68 4.12 -16.25
CA THR A 228 10.94 2.98 -17.14
C THR A 228 10.04 3.05 -18.37
N ALA A 229 10.17 2.12 -19.31
CA ALA A 229 9.35 2.07 -20.53
C ALA A 229 7.89 1.59 -20.29
N LEU A 230 7.38 1.64 -19.05
CA LEU A 230 6.00 1.26 -18.74
C LEU A 230 5.00 2.21 -19.38
N ASN A 231 3.91 1.64 -19.90
CA ASN A 231 2.82 2.37 -20.52
C ASN A 231 1.46 1.73 -20.14
N GLU A 232 0.36 2.34 -20.56
CA GLU A 232 -1.02 1.91 -20.28
C GLU A 232 -1.30 0.45 -20.65
N ALA A 233 -0.73 -0.05 -21.76
CA ALA A 233 -0.97 -1.41 -22.24
C ALA A 233 -0.42 -2.48 -21.27
N ASP A 234 0.59 -2.16 -20.47
CA ASP A 234 1.15 -3.06 -19.46
C ASP A 234 0.16 -3.32 -18.31
N PHE A 235 -0.79 -2.41 -18.12
CA PHE A 235 -1.80 -2.47 -17.08
C PHE A 235 -3.18 -2.91 -17.59
N GLU A 236 -3.27 -3.45 -18.78
CA GLU A 236 -4.53 -3.96 -19.30
C GLU A 236 -4.91 -5.31 -18.66
N ARG A 237 -6.18 -5.45 -18.28
CA ARG A 237 -6.70 -6.72 -17.76
C ARG A 237 -6.48 -7.90 -18.75
N GLY A 238 -6.57 -7.64 -20.06
CA GLY A 238 -6.32 -8.64 -21.09
C GLY A 238 -4.86 -9.11 -21.21
N ALA A 239 -3.91 -8.33 -20.65
CA ALA A 239 -2.49 -8.67 -20.64
C ALA A 239 -2.13 -9.66 -19.52
N LEU A 240 -2.93 -9.78 -18.45
CA LEU A 240 -2.62 -10.61 -17.27
C LEU A 240 -2.28 -12.07 -17.60
N GLY A 241 -2.93 -12.66 -18.60
CA GLY A 241 -2.66 -14.04 -19.02
C GLY A 241 -1.39 -14.22 -19.85
N ARG A 242 -0.71 -13.15 -20.24
CA ARG A 242 0.51 -13.13 -21.07
C ARG A 242 1.77 -12.74 -20.29
N LEU A 243 1.62 -12.40 -19.01
CA LEU A 243 2.74 -12.05 -18.12
C LEU A 243 3.67 -13.26 -17.94
N ARG A 244 4.97 -13.09 -18.17
CA ARG A 244 6.03 -14.09 -18.01
C ARG A 244 7.01 -13.67 -16.94
#